data_77679439953ff7ff0028927978974262
#
_entry.id   77679439953ff7ff0028927978974262
#
_cell.length_a   1.000
_cell.length_b   1.000
_cell.length_c   1.000
_cell.angle_alpha   90.00
_cell.angle_beta   90.00
_cell.angle_gamma   90.00
#
_symmetry.space_group_name_H-M   'P 1'
#
loop_
_entity.id
_entity.type
_entity.pdbx_description
1 polymer ?
#
loop_
_entity_poly.entity_id
_entity_poly.type
_entity_poly.pdbx_seq_one_letter_code
_entity_poly.pdbx_strand_id
1 'polypeptide(L)'
;MAEKKKAKAKGSENKTKATSASVSGFIAAIPDAAKRADAKTLVKMMQEATGEKPKLWGPSIVGFGSHHYVYESGREGDMPVVAFSPRKPALVLYIAATDPPNKPLLAKLGRHATGKGCLYIKKLADVDMTVLETLIAKGVARRA
;
A
#
# COMPACT_ATOMS: atom_id res chain seq x y z
N MET A 1 28.96 6.04 3.03
CA MET A 1 28.83 6.09 2.68
C MET A 1 28.45 6.44 2.23
N ALA A 2 28.33 6.31 2.13
CA ALA A 2 27.94 6.44 1.58
C ALA A 2 27.43 6.80 1.09
N GLU A 3 27.39 6.61 1.31
CA GLU A 3 26.94 6.73 0.79
C GLU A 3 26.27 7.25 0.29
N LYS A 4 26.29 7.24 0.51
CA LYS A 4 25.70 7.42 -0.04
C LYS A 4 25.13 8.02 -0.68
N LYS A 5 25.22 8.06 -0.53
CA LYS A 5 24.81 8.36 -1.22
C LYS A 5 24.35 8.68 -2.05
N LYS A 6 24.49 8.50 -2.07
CA LYS A 6 24.28 8.49 -2.95
C LYS A 6 23.58 8.60 -3.66
N ALA A 7 23.37 8.28 -3.63
CA ALA A 7 22.82 8.01 -4.33
C ALA A 7 22.30 8.51 -4.99
N LYS A 8 22.30 8.75 -5.00
CA LYS A 8 22.09 8.99 -5.61
C LYS A 8 21.52 9.30 -6.43
N ALA A 9 21.41 9.44 -6.45
CA ALA A 9 21.03 9.60 -7.23
C ALA A 9 20.59 9.30 -8.08
N LYS A 10 20.78 9.01 -8.25
CA LYS A 10 20.22 8.55 -9.26
C LYS A 10 18.97 8.05 -9.17
N GLY A 11 18.84 7.87 -8.33
CA GLY A 11 17.63 7.26 -7.99
C GLY A 11 16.40 8.03 -8.26
N SER A 12 16.44 8.92 -9.13
CA SER A 12 15.32 9.76 -9.44
C SER A 12 14.09 8.97 -9.83
N GLU A 13 14.26 7.89 -10.57
CA GLU A 13 13.15 7.09 -11.06
C GLU A 13 12.61 6.14 -10.01
N ASN A 14 13.30 5.97 -8.91
CA ASN A 14 12.88 5.03 -7.87
C ASN A 14 13.04 5.66 -6.49
N LYS A 15 12.23 6.69 -6.26
CA LYS A 15 12.27 7.45 -5.02
C LYS A 15 11.67 6.68 -3.85
N THR A 16 10.74 5.78 -4.12
CA THR A 16 10.07 5.00 -3.08
C THR A 16 10.66 3.62 -3.02
N LYS A 17 11.37 3.34 -1.95
CA LYS A 17 12.04 2.04 -1.73
C LYS A 17 11.74 1.54 -0.34
N ALA A 18 11.80 0.23 -0.17
CA ALA A 18 11.68 -0.37 1.16
C ALA A 18 12.84 0.11 2.02
N THR A 19 12.53 0.44 3.27
CA THR A 19 13.52 0.93 4.22
C THR A 19 13.54 0.07 5.48
N SER A 20 14.53 0.28 6.34
CA SER A 20 14.60 -0.41 7.61
C SER A 20 13.89 0.35 8.73
N ALA A 21 13.23 1.45 8.41
CA ALA A 21 12.52 2.25 9.41
C ALA A 21 11.40 1.44 10.07
N SER A 22 11.09 1.78 11.31
CA SER A 22 10.10 1.04 12.10
C SER A 22 8.68 1.32 11.65
N VAL A 23 7.99 0.29 11.17
CA VAL A 23 6.58 0.36 10.82
C VAL A 23 5.73 0.59 12.06
N SER A 24 6.02 -0.13 13.16
CA SER A 24 5.23 0.03 14.37
C SER A 24 5.39 1.44 14.95
N GLY A 25 6.58 2.03 14.86
CA GLY A 25 6.81 3.40 15.28
C GLY A 25 6.04 4.39 14.42
N PHE A 26 6.03 4.16 13.11
CA PHE A 26 5.28 5.01 12.18
C PHE A 26 3.78 4.99 12.49
N ILE A 27 3.23 3.80 12.71
CA ILE A 27 1.81 3.65 13.03
C ILE A 27 1.49 4.26 14.38
N ALA A 28 2.34 4.05 15.39
CA ALA A 28 2.13 4.60 16.72
C ALA A 28 2.11 6.12 16.71
N ALA A 29 2.77 6.75 15.74
CA ALA A 29 2.83 8.19 15.62
C ALA A 29 1.60 8.81 14.95
N ILE A 30 0.66 8.01 14.45
CA ILE A 30 -0.57 8.53 13.84
C ILE A 30 -1.42 9.20 14.94
N PRO A 31 -1.72 10.52 14.79
CA PRO A 31 -2.44 11.24 15.85
C PRO A 31 -3.87 10.77 16.08
N ASP A 32 -4.58 10.42 15.01
CA ASP A 32 -5.97 10.00 15.09
C ASP A 32 -6.05 8.54 15.56
N ALA A 33 -6.66 8.31 16.71
CA ALA A 33 -6.75 6.95 17.27
C ALA A 33 -7.53 6.00 16.39
N ALA A 34 -8.59 6.46 15.74
CA ALA A 34 -9.37 5.61 14.84
C ALA A 34 -8.56 5.21 13.61
N LYS A 35 -7.84 6.17 13.04
CA LYS A 35 -6.98 5.90 11.89
C LYS A 35 -5.84 4.96 12.28
N ARG A 36 -5.29 5.13 13.47
CA ARG A 36 -4.24 4.26 13.97
C ARG A 36 -4.74 2.82 14.08
N ALA A 37 -5.95 2.63 14.59
CA ALA A 37 -6.55 1.31 14.69
C ALA A 37 -6.80 0.71 13.31
N ASP A 38 -7.29 1.52 12.37
CA ASP A 38 -7.51 1.06 10.99
C ASP A 38 -6.20 0.66 10.33
N ALA A 39 -5.13 1.43 10.57
CA ALA A 39 -3.82 1.09 10.02
C ALA A 39 -3.33 -0.28 10.55
N LYS A 40 -3.54 -0.55 11.82
CA LYS A 40 -3.17 -1.85 12.40
C LYS A 40 -3.97 -2.99 11.77
N THR A 41 -5.25 -2.74 11.51
CA THR A 41 -6.10 -3.74 10.86
C THR A 41 -5.61 -4.02 9.44
N LEU A 42 -5.25 -2.98 8.69
CA LEU A 42 -4.72 -3.15 7.34
C LEU A 42 -3.40 -3.90 7.34
N VAL A 43 -2.52 -3.62 8.31
CA VAL A 43 -1.28 -4.38 8.44
C VAL A 43 -1.58 -5.86 8.58
N LYS A 44 -2.50 -6.22 9.47
CA LYS A 44 -2.85 -7.61 9.69
C LYS A 44 -3.41 -8.25 8.43
N MET A 45 -4.36 -7.57 7.77
CA MET A 45 -4.99 -8.11 6.57
C MET A 45 -3.98 -8.34 5.45
N MET A 46 -3.12 -7.35 5.20
CA MET A 46 -2.15 -7.44 4.13
C MET A 46 -1.03 -8.43 4.45
N GLN A 47 -0.65 -8.52 5.70
CA GLN A 47 0.35 -9.51 6.13
C GLN A 47 -0.18 -10.93 5.94
N GLU A 48 -1.44 -11.16 6.28
CA GLU A 48 -2.06 -12.47 6.09
C GLU A 48 -2.20 -12.81 4.62
N ALA A 49 -2.54 -11.81 3.79
CA ALA A 49 -2.73 -12.04 2.36
C ALA A 49 -1.42 -12.31 1.63
N THR A 50 -0.33 -11.67 2.05
CA THR A 50 0.96 -11.79 1.36
C THR A 50 1.90 -12.81 1.98
N GLY A 51 1.74 -13.07 3.28
CA GLY A 51 2.73 -13.84 4.03
C GLY A 51 4.02 -13.08 4.29
N GLU A 52 4.04 -11.78 4.01
CA GLU A 52 5.22 -10.93 4.16
C GLU A 52 5.04 -9.96 5.31
N LYS A 53 6.17 -9.59 5.93
CA LYS A 53 6.15 -8.59 6.99
C LYS A 53 6.06 -7.18 6.40
N PRO A 54 5.43 -6.24 7.12
CA PRO A 54 5.33 -4.87 6.63
C PRO A 54 6.69 -4.18 6.64
N LYS A 55 6.90 -3.30 5.66
CA LYS A 55 8.07 -2.43 5.60
C LYS A 55 7.62 -1.04 5.18
N LEU A 56 8.33 -0.03 5.66
CA LEU A 56 8.09 1.33 5.19
C LEU A 56 8.76 1.52 3.82
N TRP A 57 7.97 1.97 2.86
CA TRP A 57 8.45 2.35 1.54
C TRP A 57 8.36 3.86 1.45
N GLY A 58 9.51 4.51 1.43
CA GLY A 58 9.54 5.96 1.55
C GLY A 58 9.11 6.39 2.95
N PRO A 59 8.64 7.64 3.10
CA PRO A 59 8.34 8.18 4.43
C PRO A 59 6.97 7.79 4.99
N SER A 60 6.04 7.31 4.18
CA SER A 60 4.66 7.17 4.63
C SER A 60 3.87 6.00 4.04
N ILE A 61 4.52 5.08 3.35
CA ILE A 61 3.83 3.94 2.74
C ILE A 61 4.22 2.66 3.46
N VAL A 62 3.23 1.92 3.95
CA VAL A 62 3.44 0.61 4.55
C VAL A 62 3.20 -0.43 3.47
N GLY A 63 4.25 -1.13 3.07
CA GLY A 63 4.18 -2.08 1.98
C GLY A 63 4.54 -3.50 2.37
N PHE A 64 4.09 -4.45 1.55
CA PHE A 64 4.23 -5.87 1.81
C PHE A 64 4.75 -6.57 0.56
N GLY A 65 5.85 -7.29 0.71
CA GLY A 65 6.48 -7.96 -0.41
C GLY A 65 7.17 -6.98 -1.35
N SER A 66 7.66 -7.47 -2.43
CA SER A 66 8.33 -6.65 -3.43
C SER A 66 8.06 -7.22 -4.82
N HIS A 67 7.75 -6.33 -5.74
CA HIS A 67 7.50 -6.67 -7.13
C HIS A 67 8.41 -5.83 -8.01
N HIS A 68 9.20 -6.50 -8.85
CA HIS A 68 10.09 -5.81 -9.76
C HIS A 68 9.37 -5.55 -11.09
N TYR A 69 9.35 -4.30 -11.52
CA TYR A 69 8.71 -3.94 -12.78
C TYR A 69 9.74 -3.46 -13.80
N VAL A 70 9.45 -3.69 -15.06
CA VAL A 70 10.26 -3.23 -16.17
C VAL A 70 9.32 -2.69 -17.23
N TYR A 71 9.50 -1.42 -17.62
CA TYR A 71 8.72 -0.81 -18.68
C TYR A 71 9.44 -0.98 -20.02
N GLU A 72 8.68 -0.86 -21.11
CA GLU A 72 9.26 -0.95 -22.45
C GLU A 72 10.36 0.08 -22.67
N SER A 73 10.28 1.21 -22.01
CA SER A 73 11.28 2.26 -22.09
C SER A 73 12.62 1.86 -21.46
N GLY A 74 12.66 0.72 -20.78
CA GLY A 74 13.86 0.29 -20.05
C GLY A 74 13.85 0.74 -18.60
N ARG A 75 12.88 1.56 -18.21
CA ARG A 75 12.75 1.99 -16.83
C ARG A 75 12.29 0.82 -15.95
N GLU A 76 12.97 0.64 -14.84
CA GLU A 76 12.64 -0.46 -13.94
C GLU A 76 12.78 -0.03 -12.48
N GLY A 77 12.22 -0.83 -11.61
CA GLY A 77 12.30 -0.56 -10.17
C GLY A 77 11.52 -1.60 -9.40
N ASP A 78 11.41 -1.36 -8.10
CA ASP A 78 10.68 -2.23 -7.21
C ASP A 78 9.51 -1.49 -6.60
N MET A 79 8.42 -2.23 -6.37
CA MET A 79 7.25 -1.70 -5.70
C MET A 79 6.69 -2.78 -4.78
N PRO A 80 5.95 -2.41 -3.73
CA PRO A 80 5.34 -3.43 -2.89
C PRO A 80 4.26 -4.17 -3.67
N VAL A 81 4.03 -5.42 -3.28
CA VAL A 81 2.96 -6.22 -3.88
C VAL A 81 1.61 -5.57 -3.55
N VAL A 82 1.38 -5.24 -2.29
CA VAL A 82 0.27 -4.40 -1.86
C VAL A 82 0.80 -3.44 -0.80
N ALA A 83 0.12 -2.32 -0.62
CA ALA A 83 0.55 -1.30 0.32
C ALA A 83 -0.59 -0.38 0.71
N PHE A 84 -0.39 0.40 1.76
CA PHE A 84 -1.31 1.47 2.11
C PHE A 84 -0.54 2.63 2.71
N SER A 85 -1.16 3.81 2.70
CA SER A 85 -0.63 5.00 3.36
C SER A 85 -1.75 5.65 4.17
N PRO A 86 -1.58 5.80 5.49
CA PRO A 86 -2.61 6.42 6.34
C PRO A 86 -2.51 7.93 6.29
N ARG A 87 -2.96 8.50 5.17
CA ARG A 87 -2.89 9.94 4.96
C ARG A 87 -4.01 10.67 5.69
N LYS A 88 -3.81 11.97 5.92
CA LYS A 88 -4.78 12.78 6.67
C LYS A 88 -6.19 12.70 6.11
N PRO A 89 -6.41 12.93 4.80
CA PRO A 89 -7.77 12.90 4.27
C PRO A 89 -8.40 11.52 4.22
N ALA A 90 -7.57 10.47 4.03
CA ALA A 90 -8.09 9.12 3.89
C ALA A 90 -6.95 8.10 3.91
N LEU A 91 -7.30 6.85 4.16
CA LEU A 91 -6.40 5.74 3.94
C LEU A 91 -6.29 5.54 2.43
N VAL A 92 -5.07 5.50 1.92
CA VAL A 92 -4.82 5.25 0.49
C VAL A 92 -4.31 3.83 0.36
N LEU A 93 -5.01 3.00 -0.41
CA LEU A 93 -4.63 1.60 -0.61
C LEU A 93 -4.12 1.40 -2.04
N TYR A 94 -2.98 0.77 -2.16
CA TYR A 94 -2.33 0.46 -3.44
C TYR A 94 -2.45 -1.03 -3.67
N ILE A 95 -3.64 -1.46 -4.10
CA ILE A 95 -3.98 -2.88 -4.23
C ILE A 95 -4.55 -3.21 -5.61
N ALA A 96 -4.31 -2.35 -6.59
CA ALA A 96 -4.83 -2.51 -7.96
C ALA A 96 -6.35 -2.66 -7.98
N ALA A 97 -7.04 -1.97 -7.05
CA ALA A 97 -8.50 -2.11 -6.90
C ALA A 97 -9.28 -1.64 -8.12
N THR A 98 -8.69 -0.74 -8.91
CA THR A 98 -9.37 -0.18 -10.09
C THR A 98 -9.28 -1.04 -11.33
N ASP A 99 -8.65 -2.21 -11.25
CA ASP A 99 -8.63 -3.14 -12.38
C ASP A 99 -10.06 -3.48 -12.79
N PRO A 100 -10.35 -3.54 -14.11
CA PRO A 100 -11.72 -3.78 -14.58
C PRO A 100 -12.43 -4.99 -13.96
N PRO A 101 -11.78 -6.14 -13.75
CA PRO A 101 -12.46 -7.28 -13.12
C PRO A 101 -12.96 -7.02 -11.70
N ASN A 102 -12.43 -5.98 -11.03
CA ASN A 102 -12.82 -5.66 -9.67
C ASN A 102 -14.06 -4.76 -9.57
N LYS A 103 -14.58 -4.30 -10.71
CA LYS A 103 -15.70 -3.37 -10.72
C LYS A 103 -16.89 -3.84 -9.89
N PRO A 104 -17.33 -5.10 -9.99
CA PRO A 104 -18.44 -5.56 -9.15
C PRO A 104 -18.13 -5.53 -7.67
N LEU A 105 -16.88 -5.78 -7.30
CA LEU A 105 -16.46 -5.72 -5.89
C LEU A 105 -16.48 -4.30 -5.37
N LEU A 106 -16.00 -3.35 -6.16
CA LEU A 106 -16.04 -1.94 -5.76
C LEU A 106 -17.48 -1.46 -5.55
N ALA A 107 -18.40 -1.95 -6.36
CA ALA A 107 -19.82 -1.59 -6.22
C ALA A 107 -20.40 -2.06 -4.88
N LYS A 108 -19.84 -3.11 -4.29
CA LYS A 108 -20.30 -3.67 -3.03
C LYS A 108 -19.48 -3.22 -1.82
N LEU A 109 -18.39 -2.51 -2.06
CA LEU A 109 -17.44 -2.17 -1.00
C LEU A 109 -18.02 -1.24 0.04
N GLY A 110 -18.80 -0.26 -0.38
CA GLY A 110 -19.31 0.79 0.50
C GLY A 110 -18.67 2.11 0.15
N ARG A 111 -18.61 3.02 1.13
CA ARG A 111 -18.13 4.37 0.87
C ARG A 111 -16.63 4.38 0.59
N HIS A 112 -16.27 4.81 -0.60
CA HIS A 112 -14.88 4.91 -1.04
C HIS A 112 -14.78 5.86 -2.21
N ALA A 113 -13.54 6.19 -2.60
CA ALA A 113 -13.27 6.90 -3.84
C ALA A 113 -12.09 6.20 -4.51
N THR A 114 -11.89 6.45 -5.78
CA THR A 114 -10.79 5.86 -6.52
C THR A 114 -10.03 6.94 -7.28
N GLY A 115 -8.74 6.67 -7.51
CA GLY A 115 -7.90 7.47 -8.36
C GLY A 115 -7.18 6.54 -9.31
N LYS A 116 -6.10 6.99 -9.89
CA LYS A 116 -5.30 6.15 -10.79
C LYS A 116 -4.60 5.05 -9.98
N GLY A 117 -5.18 3.87 -9.99
CA GLY A 117 -4.60 2.73 -9.29
C GLY A 117 -4.73 2.77 -7.77
N CYS A 118 -5.41 3.76 -7.23
CA CYS A 118 -5.55 3.93 -5.79
C CYS A 118 -6.98 3.78 -5.34
N LEU A 119 -7.15 3.26 -4.13
CA LEU A 119 -8.45 3.18 -3.46
C LEU A 119 -8.35 4.05 -2.21
N TYR A 120 -9.32 4.95 -2.04
CA TYR A 120 -9.37 5.86 -0.89
C TYR A 120 -10.51 5.49 0.04
N ILE A 121 -10.20 5.25 1.30
CA ILE A 121 -11.20 4.91 2.33
C ILE A 121 -10.95 5.79 3.55
N LYS A 122 -11.96 6.53 3.98
CA LYS A 122 -11.80 7.39 5.15
C LYS A 122 -11.74 6.57 6.43
N LYS A 123 -12.63 5.60 6.57
CA LYS A 123 -12.71 4.73 7.73
C LYS A 123 -13.04 3.32 7.29
N LEU A 124 -12.39 2.34 7.89
CA LEU A 124 -12.70 0.95 7.56
C LEU A 124 -14.15 0.59 7.95
N ALA A 125 -14.71 1.28 8.93
CA ALA A 125 -16.11 1.08 9.32
C ALA A 125 -17.11 1.42 8.21
N ASP A 126 -16.68 2.18 7.20
CA ASP A 126 -17.53 2.58 6.07
C ASP A 126 -17.62 1.52 4.97
N VAL A 127 -16.81 0.47 5.05
CA VAL A 127 -16.71 -0.50 3.98
C VAL A 127 -16.99 -1.91 4.47
N ASP A 128 -17.37 -2.78 3.50
CA ASP A 128 -17.54 -4.20 3.77
C ASP A 128 -16.16 -4.85 3.83
N MET A 129 -15.79 -5.32 5.02
CA MET A 129 -14.45 -5.87 5.24
C MET A 129 -14.19 -7.15 4.46
N THR A 130 -15.23 -7.95 4.23
CA THR A 130 -15.09 -9.16 3.42
C THR A 130 -14.77 -8.81 1.97
N VAL A 131 -15.42 -7.80 1.44
CA VAL A 131 -15.14 -7.32 0.08
C VAL A 131 -13.74 -6.74 0.00
N LEU A 132 -13.34 -5.96 1.00
CA LEU A 132 -12.00 -5.39 1.05
C LEU A 132 -10.94 -6.48 1.08
N GLU A 133 -11.16 -7.50 1.89
CA GLU A 133 -10.23 -8.64 1.98
C GLU A 133 -10.08 -9.31 0.61
N THR A 134 -11.18 -9.49 -0.11
CA THR A 134 -11.14 -10.05 -1.46
C THR A 134 -10.37 -9.18 -2.43
N LEU A 135 -10.56 -7.86 -2.35
CA LEU A 135 -9.82 -6.92 -3.20
C LEU A 135 -8.32 -6.99 -2.92
N ILE A 136 -7.93 -7.08 -1.64
CA ILE A 136 -6.53 -7.21 -1.26
C ILE A 136 -5.95 -8.51 -1.84
N ALA A 137 -6.68 -9.62 -1.68
CA ALA A 137 -6.22 -10.91 -2.20
C ALA A 137 -6.03 -10.88 -3.72
N LYS A 138 -6.92 -10.21 -4.43
CA LYS A 138 -6.78 -10.05 -5.89
C LYS A 138 -5.57 -9.21 -6.26
N GLY A 139 -5.29 -8.17 -5.47
CA GLY A 139 -4.11 -7.34 -5.67
C GLY A 139 -2.83 -8.13 -5.49
N VAL A 140 -2.80 -9.01 -4.48
CA VAL A 140 -1.66 -9.89 -4.25
C VAL A 140 -1.48 -10.85 -5.42
N ALA A 141 -2.56 -11.49 -5.86
CA ALA A 141 -2.49 -12.45 -6.96
C ALA A 141 -1.98 -11.81 -8.26
N ARG A 142 -2.32 -10.54 -8.47
CA ARG A 142 -1.90 -9.82 -9.66
C ARG A 142 -0.38 -9.61 -9.72
N ARG A 143 0.26 -9.44 -8.57
CA ARG A 143 1.68 -9.06 -8.52
C ARG A 143 2.60 -10.08 -7.87
N ALA A 144 2.03 -11.09 -7.25
CA ALA A 144 2.85 -12.10 -6.55
C ALA A 144 3.53 -13.09 -7.51
#